data_f226a1923ddd718cd52fe34b3cbc9752
#
_entry.id   f226a1923ddd718cd52fe34b3cbc9752
#
_cell.length_a   1.000
_cell.length_b   1.000
_cell.length_c   1.000
_cell.angle_alpha   90.00
_cell.angle_beta   90.00
_cell.angle_gamma   90.00
#
_symmetry.space_group_name_H-M   'P 1'
#
loop_
_entity.id
_entity.type
_entity.pdbx_description
1 polymer ?
#
loop_
_entity_poly.entity_id
_entity_poly.type
_entity_poly.pdbx_seq_one_letter_code
_entity_poly.pdbx_strand_id
1 'polypeptide(L)'
;ILIVNLFTFYNYNELQEKALYQAERQFLTQQVENYAVQLQEMSKTWQQAREYRHDMKQRYLLIESYLNRNEYEKIRELYQQSVETLTEEDNLAKTGNVSFDTIVNYKAAVAQKNHINVKLDTMIPYDMKLEDVDLYSLLGNLFDNAIEAASKVDIEEREIKLLAKMSGNNLYLEMENPYTGNLRKQGQNYLTTKGCLLYTSPSPRDTERS
;
A
#
# COMPACT_ATOMS: atom_id res chain seq x y z
N ILE A 1 -57.64 -26.12 33.45
CA ILE A 1 -56.35 -26.52 32.87
C ILE A 1 -56.14 -25.98 31.46
N LEU A 2 -57.09 -26.12 30.51
CA LEU A 2 -56.97 -25.68 29.14
C LEU A 2 -56.79 -24.15 29.00
N ILE A 3 -57.54 -23.35 29.76
CA ILE A 3 -57.46 -21.86 29.74
C ILE A 3 -56.12 -21.38 30.29
N VAL A 4 -55.57 -22.02 31.32
CA VAL A 4 -54.26 -21.68 31.87
C VAL A 4 -53.14 -21.97 30.87
N ASN A 5 -53.21 -23.09 30.18
CA ASN A 5 -52.22 -23.41 29.14
C ASN A 5 -52.29 -22.44 27.94
N LEU A 6 -53.46 -22.02 27.55
CA LEU A 6 -53.67 -21.05 26.46
C LEU A 6 -53.10 -19.66 26.86
N PHE A 7 -53.34 -19.25 28.13
CA PHE A 7 -52.85 -18.00 28.65
C PHE A 7 -51.30 -17.98 28.79
N THR A 8 -50.71 -19.08 29.29
CA THR A 8 -49.26 -19.22 29.39
C THR A 8 -48.61 -19.25 28.00
N PHE A 9 -49.22 -19.93 27.04
CA PHE A 9 -48.72 -19.92 25.65
C PHE A 9 -48.78 -18.54 25.00
N TYR A 10 -49.86 -17.78 25.20
CA TYR A 10 -50.00 -16.44 24.70
C TYR A 10 -48.92 -15.49 25.30
N ASN A 11 -48.77 -15.51 26.63
CA ASN A 11 -47.73 -14.70 27.31
C ASN A 11 -46.30 -15.10 26.88
N TYR A 12 -46.07 -16.40 26.69
CA TYR A 12 -44.76 -16.87 26.19
C TYR A 12 -44.45 -16.33 24.80
N ASN A 13 -45.39 -16.38 23.86
CA ASN A 13 -45.18 -15.82 22.53
C ASN A 13 -44.95 -14.31 22.56
N GLU A 14 -45.72 -13.56 23.37
CA GLU A 14 -45.52 -12.11 23.52
C GLU A 14 -44.14 -11.77 24.08
N LEU A 15 -43.62 -12.55 25.05
CA LEU A 15 -42.29 -12.38 25.59
C LEU A 15 -41.20 -12.69 24.55
N GLN A 16 -41.39 -13.73 23.74
CA GLN A 16 -40.47 -14.09 22.67
C GLN A 16 -40.38 -12.98 21.60
N GLU A 17 -41.53 -12.46 21.17
CA GLU A 17 -41.55 -11.34 20.20
C GLU A 17 -40.88 -10.09 20.75
N LYS A 18 -41.14 -9.72 22.02
CA LYS A 18 -40.48 -8.59 22.66
C LYS A 18 -38.97 -8.78 22.77
N ALA A 19 -38.51 -9.99 23.13
CA ALA A 19 -37.10 -10.30 23.22
C ALA A 19 -36.41 -10.23 21.85
N LEU A 20 -37.06 -10.77 20.79
CA LEU A 20 -36.53 -10.68 19.43
C LEU A 20 -36.43 -9.22 18.96
N TYR A 21 -37.47 -8.43 19.16
CA TYR A 21 -37.50 -7.01 18.79
C TYR A 21 -36.41 -6.20 19.53
N GLN A 22 -36.20 -6.48 20.82
CA GLN A 22 -35.13 -5.86 21.59
C GLN A 22 -33.75 -6.22 21.09
N ALA A 23 -33.51 -7.51 20.74
CA ALA A 23 -32.26 -7.98 20.18
C ALA A 23 -31.97 -7.33 18.82
N GLU A 24 -32.95 -7.26 17.94
CA GLU A 24 -32.84 -6.59 16.65
C GLU A 24 -32.51 -5.09 16.82
N ARG A 25 -33.23 -4.41 17.70
CA ARG A 25 -32.99 -3.01 18.00
C ARG A 25 -31.58 -2.75 18.53
N GLN A 26 -31.10 -3.59 19.43
CA GLN A 26 -29.72 -3.50 19.96
C GLN A 26 -28.70 -3.72 18.85
N PHE A 27 -28.90 -4.71 17.99
CA PHE A 27 -28.04 -4.97 16.86
C PHE A 27 -27.95 -3.78 15.90
N LEU A 28 -29.10 -3.20 15.52
CA LEU A 28 -29.16 -2.04 14.65
C LEU A 28 -28.48 -0.81 15.30
N THR A 29 -28.70 -0.58 16.60
CA THR A 29 -28.05 0.51 17.33
C THR A 29 -26.54 0.35 17.30
N GLN A 30 -26.02 -0.85 17.55
CA GLN A 30 -24.59 -1.14 17.52
C GLN A 30 -24.00 -0.98 16.11
N GLN A 31 -24.74 -1.34 15.06
CA GLN A 31 -24.32 -1.08 13.68
C GLN A 31 -24.20 0.41 13.39
N VAL A 32 -25.19 1.21 13.80
CA VAL A 32 -25.16 2.68 13.61
C VAL A 32 -23.96 3.29 14.34
N GLU A 33 -23.69 2.88 15.56
CA GLU A 33 -22.52 3.34 16.32
C GLU A 33 -21.22 2.98 15.62
N ASN A 34 -21.09 1.75 15.14
CA ASN A 34 -19.90 1.31 14.39
C ASN A 34 -19.70 2.13 13.10
N TYR A 35 -20.77 2.38 12.35
CA TYR A 35 -20.70 3.25 11.16
C TYR A 35 -20.30 4.70 11.52
N ALA A 36 -20.82 5.24 12.62
CA ALA A 36 -20.45 6.58 13.07
C ALA A 36 -18.95 6.69 13.38
N VAL A 37 -18.37 5.68 14.05
CA VAL A 37 -16.93 5.61 14.31
C VAL A 37 -16.13 5.53 13.01
N GLN A 38 -16.52 4.65 12.07
CA GLN A 38 -15.85 4.53 10.78
C GLN A 38 -15.89 5.83 9.98
N LEU A 39 -17.03 6.53 9.97
CA LEU A 39 -17.15 7.83 9.31
C LEU A 39 -16.24 8.89 9.94
N GLN A 40 -16.09 8.87 11.25
CA GLN A 40 -15.21 9.79 11.96
C GLN A 40 -13.73 9.51 11.62
N GLU A 41 -13.30 8.26 11.60
CA GLU A 41 -11.95 7.87 11.19
C GLU A 41 -11.68 8.25 9.75
N MET A 42 -12.63 7.98 8.84
CA MET A 42 -12.52 8.37 7.43
C MET A 42 -12.41 9.90 7.29
N SER A 43 -13.22 10.67 8.01
CA SER A 43 -13.15 12.13 8.00
C SER A 43 -11.78 12.66 8.45
N LYS A 44 -11.21 12.07 9.50
CA LYS A 44 -9.85 12.39 9.98
C LYS A 44 -8.79 12.09 8.93
N THR A 45 -8.87 10.93 8.28
CA THR A 45 -7.95 10.55 7.21
C THR A 45 -8.04 11.51 6.02
N TRP A 46 -9.25 11.91 5.62
CA TRP A 46 -9.47 12.92 4.57
C TRP A 46 -8.88 14.28 4.92
N GLN A 47 -9.01 14.70 6.17
CA GLN A 47 -8.42 15.95 6.64
C GLN A 47 -6.90 15.90 6.55
N GLN A 48 -6.27 14.85 7.06
CA GLN A 48 -4.82 14.65 6.98
C GLN A 48 -4.31 14.62 5.52
N ALA A 49 -5.03 13.94 4.63
CA ALA A 49 -4.70 13.90 3.21
C ALA A 49 -4.82 15.29 2.54
N ARG A 50 -5.78 16.12 2.98
CA ARG A 50 -5.92 17.50 2.51
C ARG A 50 -4.76 18.37 2.97
N GLU A 51 -4.38 18.29 4.25
CA GLU A 51 -3.25 19.01 4.82
C GLU A 51 -1.94 18.61 4.11
N TYR A 52 -1.70 17.31 3.97
CA TYR A 52 -0.53 16.81 3.24
C TYR A 52 -0.47 17.33 1.79
N ARG A 53 -1.59 17.31 1.07
CA ARG A 53 -1.65 17.83 -0.31
C ARG A 53 -1.38 19.33 -0.38
N HIS A 54 -1.86 20.09 0.61
CA HIS A 54 -1.60 21.52 0.72
C HIS A 54 -0.10 21.78 0.94
N ASP A 55 0.54 21.07 1.85
CA ASP A 55 1.96 21.21 2.14
C ASP A 55 2.83 20.80 0.94
N MET A 56 2.46 19.72 0.24
CA MET A 56 3.13 19.33 -0.99
C MET A 56 3.02 20.41 -2.07
N LYS A 57 1.84 21.01 -2.22
CA LYS A 57 1.66 22.12 -3.17
C LYS A 57 2.57 23.31 -2.85
N GLN A 58 2.70 23.68 -1.59
CA GLN A 58 3.60 24.75 -1.16
C GLN A 58 5.06 24.41 -1.46
N ARG A 59 5.49 23.17 -1.21
CA ARG A 59 6.86 22.71 -1.55
C ARG A 59 7.11 22.77 -3.05
N TYR A 60 6.17 22.35 -3.90
CA TYR A 60 6.32 22.47 -5.34
C TYR A 60 6.43 23.93 -5.81
N LEU A 61 5.62 24.84 -5.29
CA LEU A 61 5.72 26.27 -5.60
C LEU A 61 7.07 26.85 -5.18
N LEU A 62 7.62 26.40 -4.07
CA LEU A 62 8.95 26.82 -3.61
C LEU A 62 10.05 26.31 -4.55
N ILE A 63 9.99 25.05 -4.96
CA ILE A 63 10.93 24.46 -5.93
C ILE A 63 10.84 25.22 -7.26
N GLU A 64 9.63 25.47 -7.77
CA GLU A 64 9.40 26.24 -8.99
C GLU A 64 10.01 27.64 -8.90
N SER A 65 9.82 28.33 -7.76
CA SER A 65 10.43 29.63 -7.51
C SER A 65 11.95 29.60 -7.57
N TYR A 66 12.59 28.57 -6.98
CA TYR A 66 14.04 28.42 -7.03
C TYR A 66 14.55 28.06 -8.42
N LEU A 67 13.84 27.21 -9.17
CA LEU A 67 14.16 26.88 -10.56
C LEU A 67 14.13 28.13 -11.44
N ASN A 68 13.09 28.97 -11.32
CA ASN A 68 12.94 30.20 -12.09
C ASN A 68 14.06 31.25 -11.78
N ARG A 69 14.69 31.15 -10.62
CA ARG A 69 15.83 32.00 -10.22
C ARG A 69 17.18 31.35 -10.44
N ASN A 70 17.25 30.11 -10.98
CA ASN A 70 18.47 29.30 -11.10
C ASN A 70 19.19 29.05 -9.75
N GLU A 71 18.43 29.05 -8.63
CA GLU A 71 18.97 28.85 -7.28
C GLU A 71 19.03 27.34 -6.93
N TYR A 72 19.80 26.57 -7.71
CA TYR A 72 19.85 25.10 -7.61
C TYR A 72 20.37 24.60 -6.25
N GLU A 73 21.26 25.34 -5.59
CA GLU A 73 21.78 24.98 -4.27
C GLU A 73 20.66 24.98 -3.21
N LYS A 74 19.70 25.91 -3.28
CA LYS A 74 18.55 25.92 -2.37
C LYS A 74 17.61 24.75 -2.60
N ILE A 75 17.48 24.28 -3.84
CA ILE A 75 16.73 23.07 -4.14
C ILE A 75 17.43 21.84 -3.53
N ARG A 76 18.75 21.80 -3.62
CA ARG A 76 19.56 20.73 -3.02
C ARG A 76 19.43 20.71 -1.50
N GLU A 77 19.50 21.87 -0.85
CA GLU A 77 19.29 22.00 0.60
C GLU A 77 17.90 21.53 1.02
N LEU A 78 16.85 21.94 0.29
CA LEU A 78 15.45 21.51 0.52
C LEU A 78 15.31 19.99 0.39
N TYR A 79 15.96 19.40 -0.61
CA TYR A 79 16.00 17.96 -0.83
C TYR A 79 16.73 17.25 0.32
N GLN A 80 17.91 17.73 0.73
CA GLN A 80 18.69 17.15 1.83
C GLN A 80 17.95 17.19 3.17
N GLN A 81 17.18 18.24 3.43
CA GLN A 81 16.33 18.32 4.63
C GLN A 81 15.15 17.33 4.59
N SER A 82 14.71 16.95 3.39
CA SER A 82 13.57 16.06 3.20
C SER A 82 13.98 14.59 3.15
N VAL A 83 15.22 14.31 2.74
CA VAL A 83 15.78 12.97 2.59
C VAL A 83 16.99 12.90 3.49
N GLU A 84 16.88 12.22 4.63
CA GLU A 84 18.05 11.88 5.42
C GLU A 84 19.07 11.16 4.53
N THR A 85 20.27 11.69 4.49
CA THR A 85 21.40 11.36 3.63
C THR A 85 21.55 9.84 3.41
N LEU A 86 21.24 9.41 2.19
CA LEU A 86 21.74 8.14 1.67
C LEU A 86 23.20 8.37 1.29
N THR A 87 24.12 7.74 1.98
CA THR A 87 25.52 7.78 1.60
C THR A 87 25.72 6.98 0.31
N GLU A 88 26.52 7.48 -0.64
CA GLU A 88 26.77 6.79 -1.93
C GLU A 88 27.37 5.38 -1.75
N GLU A 89 27.96 5.10 -0.60
CA GLU A 89 28.56 3.80 -0.25
C GLU A 89 27.52 2.69 -0.06
N ASP A 90 26.27 3.03 0.24
CA ASP A 90 25.19 2.08 0.50
C ASP A 90 24.32 1.76 -0.73
N ASN A 91 24.71 2.24 -1.92
CA ASN A 91 23.96 2.02 -3.15
C ASN A 91 24.01 0.55 -3.59
N LEU A 92 22.85 -0.14 -3.51
CA LEU A 92 22.66 -1.53 -3.92
C LEU A 92 22.53 -1.67 -5.44
N ALA A 93 21.79 -0.76 -6.10
CA ALA A 93 21.62 -0.75 -7.55
C ALA A 93 22.71 0.13 -8.21
N LYS A 94 23.45 -0.44 -9.17
CA LYS A 94 24.50 0.21 -9.97
C LYS A 94 24.40 -0.27 -11.42
N THR A 95 23.23 -0.12 -12.03
CA THR A 95 22.97 -0.58 -13.41
C THR A 95 23.48 0.42 -14.45
N GLY A 96 23.69 1.67 -14.04
CA GLY A 96 24.00 2.82 -14.91
C GLY A 96 22.76 3.55 -15.44
N ASN A 97 21.56 3.01 -15.23
CA ASN A 97 20.33 3.74 -15.48
C ASN A 97 19.98 4.59 -14.27
N VAL A 98 20.11 5.92 -14.41
CA VAL A 98 20.00 6.87 -13.30
C VAL A 98 18.64 6.79 -12.61
N SER A 99 17.55 6.72 -13.37
CA SER A 99 16.19 6.70 -12.82
C SER A 99 15.92 5.41 -12.05
N PHE A 100 16.31 4.26 -12.61
CA PHE A 100 16.18 2.96 -11.95
C PHE A 100 17.02 2.90 -10.68
N ASP A 101 18.30 3.26 -10.75
CA ASP A 101 19.22 3.21 -9.61
C ASP A 101 18.76 4.15 -8.49
N THR A 102 18.26 5.35 -8.82
CA THR A 102 17.77 6.31 -7.83
C THR A 102 16.59 5.77 -7.05
N ILE A 103 15.54 5.28 -7.73
CA ILE A 103 14.34 4.80 -7.03
C ILE A 103 14.60 3.53 -6.23
N VAL A 104 15.38 2.59 -6.78
CA VAL A 104 15.70 1.34 -6.10
C VAL A 104 16.56 1.58 -4.87
N ASN A 105 17.60 2.40 -4.98
CA ASN A 105 18.46 2.74 -3.83
C ASN A 105 17.71 3.50 -2.75
N TYR A 106 16.84 4.46 -3.11
CA TYR A 106 15.98 5.14 -2.16
C TYR A 106 15.06 4.17 -1.41
N LYS A 107 14.37 3.28 -2.12
CA LYS A 107 13.47 2.30 -1.52
C LYS A 107 14.18 1.24 -0.70
N ALA A 108 15.38 0.81 -1.13
CA ALA A 108 16.22 -0.09 -0.37
C ALA A 108 16.65 0.52 0.98
N ALA A 109 17.03 1.80 1.00
CA ALA A 109 17.34 2.48 2.24
C ALA A 109 16.11 2.64 3.17
N VAL A 110 14.91 2.88 2.61
CA VAL A 110 13.66 2.87 3.40
C VAL A 110 13.42 1.49 4.01
N ALA A 111 13.68 0.41 3.26
CA ALA A 111 13.57 -0.96 3.74
C ALA A 111 14.57 -1.24 4.86
N GLN A 112 15.83 -0.84 4.73
CA GLN A 112 16.87 -1.00 5.74
C GLN A 112 16.53 -0.29 7.05
N LYS A 113 15.95 0.91 7.00
CA LYS A 113 15.46 1.62 8.21
C LYS A 113 14.37 0.83 8.94
N ASN A 114 13.64 -0.05 8.25
CA ASN A 114 12.65 -0.96 8.82
C ASN A 114 13.24 -2.35 9.15
N HIS A 115 14.57 -2.48 9.18
CA HIS A 115 15.29 -3.74 9.40
C HIS A 115 14.92 -4.83 8.39
N ILE A 116 14.70 -4.44 7.13
CA ILE A 116 14.37 -5.35 6.03
C ILE A 116 15.60 -5.47 5.13
N ASN A 117 16.07 -6.71 4.92
CA ASN A 117 17.16 -6.98 3.98
C ASN A 117 16.65 -6.94 2.54
N VAL A 118 17.37 -6.25 1.64
CA VAL A 118 17.00 -6.15 0.22
C VAL A 118 18.06 -6.83 -0.63
N LYS A 119 17.65 -7.79 -1.45
CA LYS A 119 18.49 -8.46 -2.45
C LYS A 119 18.05 -8.05 -3.85
N LEU A 120 19.01 -7.71 -4.71
CA LEU A 120 18.78 -7.30 -6.08
C LEU A 120 19.43 -8.28 -7.06
N ASP A 121 18.68 -8.70 -8.07
CA ASP A 121 19.19 -9.33 -9.29
C ASP A 121 18.72 -8.48 -10.47
N THR A 122 19.61 -7.63 -11.02
CA THR A 122 19.24 -6.63 -12.00
C THR A 122 20.05 -6.74 -13.27
N MET A 123 19.36 -6.73 -14.42
CA MET A 123 19.95 -6.68 -15.76
C MET A 123 19.21 -5.61 -16.58
N ILE A 124 19.48 -4.35 -16.24
CA ILE A 124 18.84 -3.18 -16.82
C ILE A 124 19.89 -2.42 -17.62
N PRO A 125 19.67 -2.17 -18.93
CA PRO A 125 20.57 -1.34 -19.74
C PRO A 125 20.48 0.13 -19.34
N TYR A 126 21.60 0.85 -19.45
CA TYR A 126 21.69 2.27 -19.10
C TYR A 126 20.74 3.15 -19.94
N ASP A 127 20.46 2.75 -21.17
CA ASP A 127 19.66 3.46 -22.16
C ASP A 127 18.20 2.95 -22.25
N MET A 128 17.72 2.31 -21.18
CA MET A 128 16.34 1.82 -21.10
C MET A 128 15.34 2.96 -21.41
N LYS A 129 14.49 2.74 -22.43
CA LYS A 129 13.47 3.70 -22.86
C LYS A 129 12.16 3.44 -22.10
N LEU A 130 12.11 3.86 -20.86
CA LEU A 130 10.88 3.91 -20.08
C LEU A 130 10.75 5.33 -19.51
N GLU A 131 9.54 5.88 -19.48
CA GLU A 131 9.35 7.19 -18.85
C GLU A 131 9.64 7.12 -17.35
N ASP A 132 10.42 8.07 -16.84
CA ASP A 132 10.83 8.10 -15.45
C ASP A 132 9.63 8.04 -14.51
N VAL A 133 8.54 8.75 -14.83
CA VAL A 133 7.32 8.80 -14.01
C VAL A 133 6.67 7.42 -13.87
N ASP A 134 6.62 6.64 -14.97
CA ASP A 134 6.07 5.30 -14.96
C ASP A 134 6.95 4.35 -14.15
N LEU A 135 8.26 4.43 -14.32
CA LEU A 135 9.22 3.63 -13.59
C LEU A 135 9.17 3.90 -12.08
N TYR A 136 9.12 5.19 -11.69
CA TYR A 136 9.00 5.60 -10.30
C TYR A 136 7.69 5.14 -9.68
N SER A 137 6.58 5.25 -10.42
CA SER A 137 5.26 4.81 -9.97
C SER A 137 5.23 3.29 -9.77
N LEU A 138 5.74 2.52 -10.74
CA LEU A 138 5.74 1.07 -10.72
C LEU A 138 6.60 0.51 -9.59
N LEU A 139 7.89 0.87 -9.57
CA LEU A 139 8.83 0.40 -8.55
C LEU A 139 8.45 0.92 -7.16
N GLY A 140 7.99 2.17 -7.07
CA GLY A 140 7.51 2.76 -5.83
C GLY A 140 6.39 1.93 -5.20
N ASN A 141 5.36 1.59 -5.98
CA ASN A 141 4.23 0.80 -5.50
C ASN A 141 4.64 -0.65 -5.14
N LEU A 142 5.52 -1.27 -5.92
CA LEU A 142 6.03 -2.62 -5.63
C LEU A 142 6.77 -2.65 -4.30
N PHE A 143 7.73 -1.74 -4.11
CA PHE A 143 8.50 -1.66 -2.87
C PHE A 143 7.62 -1.31 -1.66
N ASP A 144 6.68 -0.36 -1.79
CA ASP A 144 5.80 0.03 -0.67
C ASP A 144 4.95 -1.14 -0.20
N ASN A 145 4.42 -1.94 -1.13
CA ASN A 145 3.68 -3.15 -0.79
C ASN A 145 4.57 -4.21 -0.13
N ALA A 146 5.78 -4.42 -0.65
CA ALA A 146 6.73 -5.39 -0.11
C ALA A 146 7.21 -5.00 1.30
N ILE A 147 7.55 -3.72 1.52
CA ILE A 147 7.98 -3.18 2.81
C ILE A 147 6.84 -3.30 3.84
N GLU A 148 5.61 -2.95 3.45
CA GLU A 148 4.45 -3.10 4.35
C GLU A 148 4.21 -4.54 4.75
N ALA A 149 4.33 -5.49 3.81
CA ALA A 149 4.15 -6.91 4.09
C ALA A 149 5.29 -7.46 4.96
N ALA A 150 6.54 -7.17 4.62
CA ALA A 150 7.72 -7.62 5.35
C ALA A 150 7.81 -7.03 6.77
N SER A 151 7.28 -5.81 6.98
CA SER A 151 7.26 -5.20 8.32
C SER A 151 6.35 -5.93 9.33
N LYS A 152 5.44 -6.80 8.85
CA LYS A 152 4.48 -7.55 9.68
C LYS A 152 4.98 -8.92 10.14
N VAL A 153 6.11 -9.38 9.63
CA VAL A 153 6.76 -10.63 10.03
C VAL A 153 7.92 -10.38 11.00
N ASP A 154 8.44 -11.44 11.61
CA ASP A 154 9.56 -11.34 12.53
C ASP A 154 10.81 -10.80 11.85
N ILE A 155 11.64 -10.07 12.59
CA ILE A 155 12.80 -9.32 12.03
C ILE A 155 13.75 -10.25 11.27
N GLU A 156 13.92 -11.47 11.73
CA GLU A 156 14.82 -12.46 11.13
C GLU A 156 14.33 -12.96 9.75
N GLU A 157 13.04 -12.84 9.46
CA GLU A 157 12.42 -13.25 8.21
C GLU A 157 12.25 -12.11 7.20
N ARG A 158 12.62 -10.88 7.56
CA ARG A 158 12.41 -9.68 6.74
C ARG A 158 13.41 -9.62 5.60
N GLU A 159 13.03 -10.14 4.45
CA GLU A 159 13.81 -10.09 3.23
C GLU A 159 12.92 -9.73 2.03
N ILE A 160 13.36 -8.79 1.21
CA ILE A 160 12.75 -8.46 -0.08
C ILE A 160 13.74 -8.79 -1.18
N LYS A 161 13.27 -9.49 -2.24
CA LYS A 161 14.08 -9.75 -3.42
C LYS A 161 13.44 -9.09 -4.63
N LEU A 162 14.23 -8.32 -5.36
CA LEU A 162 13.85 -7.71 -6.64
C LEU A 162 14.66 -8.34 -7.77
N LEU A 163 13.95 -8.96 -8.72
CA LEU A 163 14.46 -9.34 -10.02
C LEU A 163 13.97 -8.32 -11.04
N ALA A 164 14.88 -7.68 -11.78
CA ALA A 164 14.57 -6.71 -12.80
C ALA A 164 15.41 -6.96 -14.05
N LYS A 165 14.75 -7.30 -15.17
CA LYS A 165 15.44 -7.65 -16.42
C LYS A 165 14.75 -7.03 -17.63
N MET A 166 15.54 -6.57 -18.59
CA MET A 166 15.04 -6.19 -19.92
C MET A 166 15.14 -7.39 -20.87
N SER A 167 14.03 -7.65 -21.59
CA SER A 167 13.99 -8.61 -22.68
C SER A 167 13.43 -7.92 -23.93
N GLY A 168 14.29 -7.55 -24.85
CA GLY A 168 13.94 -6.70 -25.97
C GLY A 168 13.44 -5.33 -25.46
N ASN A 169 12.19 -4.97 -25.77
CA ASN A 169 11.57 -3.71 -25.34
C ASN A 169 10.67 -3.86 -24.09
N ASN A 170 10.66 -5.02 -23.46
CA ASN A 170 9.81 -5.30 -22.29
C ASN A 170 10.65 -5.35 -21.01
N LEU A 171 10.21 -4.58 -20.01
CA LEU A 171 10.73 -4.66 -18.65
C LEU A 171 10.00 -5.77 -17.89
N TYR A 172 10.76 -6.75 -17.41
CA TYR A 172 10.28 -7.78 -16.51
C TYR A 172 10.69 -7.46 -15.08
N LEU A 173 9.71 -7.40 -14.20
CA LEU A 173 9.91 -7.15 -12.76
C LEU A 173 9.24 -8.27 -11.96
N GLU A 174 9.99 -8.81 -11.02
CA GLU A 174 9.48 -9.77 -10.05
C GLU A 174 9.94 -9.34 -8.65
N MET A 175 9.02 -9.27 -7.70
CA MET A 175 9.32 -8.93 -6.32
C MET A 175 8.78 -9.99 -5.38
N GLU A 176 9.69 -10.59 -4.62
CA GLU A 176 9.36 -11.55 -3.56
C GLU A 176 9.49 -10.88 -2.19
N ASN A 177 8.52 -11.13 -1.33
CA ASN A 177 8.54 -10.68 0.06
C ASN A 177 7.81 -11.67 0.97
N PRO A 178 8.17 -11.77 2.26
CA PRO A 178 7.42 -12.56 3.23
C PRO A 178 6.07 -11.92 3.53
N TYR A 179 5.11 -12.73 3.99
CA TYR A 179 3.80 -12.26 4.42
C TYR A 179 3.21 -13.14 5.53
N THR A 180 2.24 -12.62 6.30
CA THR A 180 1.66 -13.31 7.47
C THR A 180 0.59 -14.37 7.14
N GLY A 181 0.42 -14.77 5.88
CA GLY A 181 -0.47 -15.86 5.46
C GLY A 181 -1.96 -15.52 5.35
N ASN A 182 -2.40 -14.33 5.72
CA ASN A 182 -3.80 -13.90 5.69
C ASN A 182 -4.22 -13.25 4.35
N LEU A 183 -3.91 -13.90 3.23
CA LEU A 183 -4.35 -13.42 1.92
C LEU A 183 -5.82 -13.78 1.70
N ARG A 184 -6.68 -12.77 1.52
CA ARG A 184 -8.07 -12.99 1.08
C ARG A 184 -8.10 -13.21 -0.43
N LYS A 185 -8.61 -14.37 -0.84
CA LYS A 185 -8.84 -14.70 -2.26
C LYS A 185 -10.32 -14.52 -2.61
N GLN A 186 -10.59 -13.94 -3.78
CA GLN A 186 -11.91 -13.96 -4.38
C GLN A 186 -11.75 -14.52 -5.80
N GLY A 187 -12.09 -15.80 -5.99
CA GLY A 187 -11.80 -16.53 -7.22
C GLY A 187 -10.30 -16.73 -7.44
N GLN A 188 -9.78 -16.35 -8.60
CA GLN A 188 -8.34 -16.40 -8.93
C GLN A 188 -7.57 -15.14 -8.52
N ASN A 189 -8.26 -14.09 -8.03
CA ASN A 189 -7.64 -12.81 -7.69
C ASN A 189 -7.42 -12.66 -6.19
N TYR A 190 -6.32 -11.99 -5.82
CA TYR A 190 -6.07 -11.59 -4.44
C TYR A 190 -6.71 -10.24 -4.17
N LEU A 191 -7.46 -10.15 -3.06
CA LEU A 191 -8.04 -8.88 -2.61
C LEU A 191 -6.99 -8.09 -1.83
N THR A 192 -6.80 -6.83 -2.20
CA THR A 192 -5.98 -5.91 -1.42
C THR A 192 -6.81 -5.31 -0.28
N THR A 193 -6.19 -5.06 0.87
CA THR A 193 -6.82 -4.37 2.00
C THR A 193 -6.94 -2.85 1.78
N LYS A 194 -6.31 -2.31 0.73
CA LYS A 194 -6.22 -0.86 0.45
C LYS A 194 -7.31 -0.32 -0.50
N GLY A 195 -8.35 -1.09 -0.81
CA GLY A 195 -9.47 -0.62 -1.65
C GLY A 195 -9.08 -0.26 -3.10
N CYS A 196 -7.86 -0.54 -3.53
CA CYS A 196 -7.38 -0.37 -4.89
C CYS A 196 -7.37 -1.72 -5.59
N LEU A 197 -8.11 -1.85 -6.69
CA LEU A 197 -8.04 -3.01 -7.56
C LEU A 197 -6.65 -3.02 -8.22
N LEU A 198 -5.79 -3.95 -7.78
CA LEU A 198 -4.62 -4.31 -8.56
C LEU A 198 -5.12 -5.04 -9.81
N TYR A 199 -5.17 -4.34 -10.93
CA TYR A 199 -5.27 -4.97 -12.23
C TYR A 199 -3.95 -5.69 -12.50
N THR A 200 -3.86 -6.96 -12.15
CA THR A 200 -2.87 -7.84 -12.74
C THR A 200 -3.37 -8.14 -14.14
N SER A 201 -2.70 -7.60 -15.16
CA SER A 201 -2.84 -8.09 -16.52
C SER A 201 -2.61 -9.61 -16.48
N PRO A 202 -3.49 -10.43 -17.10
CA PRO A 202 -3.26 -11.88 -17.14
C PRO A 202 -1.89 -12.12 -17.77
N SER A 203 -1.07 -12.92 -17.08
CA SER A 203 0.24 -13.34 -17.61
C SER A 203 0.02 -14.00 -18.98
N PRO A 204 0.90 -13.78 -19.98
CA PRO A 204 0.82 -14.50 -21.26
C PRO A 204 0.75 -16.03 -21.14
N ARG A 205 1.16 -16.60 -20.01
CA ARG A 205 1.04 -18.04 -19.70
C ARG A 205 -0.38 -18.50 -19.39
N ASP A 206 -1.29 -17.60 -19.03
CA ASP A 206 -2.67 -17.95 -18.66
C ASP A 206 -3.58 -18.03 -19.89
N THR A 207 -3.15 -17.49 -21.04
CA THR A 207 -3.88 -17.53 -22.32
C THR A 207 -3.58 -18.76 -23.17
N GLU A 208 -2.57 -19.57 -22.83
CA GLU A 208 -2.23 -20.79 -23.58
C GLU A 208 -2.88 -22.08 -23.02
N ARG A 209 -3.77 -21.99 -22.02
CA ARG A 209 -4.46 -23.14 -21.39
C ARG A 209 -5.98 -23.08 -21.45
N SER A 210 -6.54 -22.43 -22.45
CA SER A 210 -8.00 -22.51 -22.73
C SER A 210 -8.25 -23.08 -24.11
#